data_e9cd0eef967144b32d5a4827b60c522a
#
_entry.id   e9cd0eef967144b32d5a4827b60c522a
#
_cell.length_a   1.000
_cell.length_b   1.000
_cell.length_c   1.000
_cell.angle_alpha   90.00
_cell.angle_beta   90.00
_cell.angle_gamma   90.00
#
_symmetry.space_group_name_H-M   'P 1'
#
loop_
_entity.id
_entity.type
_entity.pdbx_description
1 polymer ?
#
loop_
_entity_poly.entity_id
_entity_poly.type
_entity_poly.pdbx_seq_one_letter_code
_entity_poly.pdbx_strand_id
1 'polypeptide(L)'
;YVSTSAGKSASELYQGNRLSQERVLSYVELVMGKTLAQRTIDKLDLKMGADELKAKVTAASKPDTVLIDVSVLDSSPVQARDIANTLSDEFVLMARELETPEPGVAPDARVVVEQRATIPNAPAVPNPRRNIAGGLALGLLLSVGMALIRARLDRSVKSQASLEQITQVGL
;
A
#
# COMPACT_ATOMS: atom_id res chain seq x y z
N TYR A 1 7.06 -14.48 37.16
CA TYR A 1 6.15 -13.67 37.97
C TYR A 1 6.06 -12.30 37.32
N VAL A 2 5.03 -12.06 36.52
CA VAL A 2 4.70 -10.75 36.01
C VAL A 2 3.92 -10.05 37.10
N SER A 3 4.51 -9.10 37.82
CA SER A 3 3.76 -8.23 38.72
C SER A 3 3.03 -7.19 37.88
N THR A 4 1.74 -7.41 37.64
CA THR A 4 0.83 -6.36 37.22
C THR A 4 0.69 -5.39 38.38
N SER A 5 1.17 -4.14 38.19
CA SER A 5 0.87 -3.09 39.15
C SER A 5 -0.64 -2.93 39.25
N ALA A 6 -1.16 -3.28 40.42
CA ALA A 6 -2.56 -3.13 40.77
C ALA A 6 -2.95 -1.66 40.69
N GLY A 7 -3.95 -1.31 39.90
CA GLY A 7 -4.59 -0.02 40.00
C GLY A 7 -5.21 0.61 38.77
N LYS A 8 -5.01 0.08 37.55
CA LYS A 8 -5.73 0.61 36.39
C LYS A 8 -6.97 -0.21 36.11
N SER A 9 -8.14 0.42 36.12
CA SER A 9 -9.40 -0.22 35.77
C SER A 9 -9.39 -0.69 34.30
N ALA A 10 -10.14 -1.72 33.95
CA ALA A 10 -10.27 -2.20 32.58
C ALA A 10 -10.66 -1.05 31.61
N SER A 11 -11.43 -0.07 32.09
CA SER A 11 -11.82 1.11 31.31
C SER A 11 -10.64 2.05 31.02
N GLU A 12 -9.70 2.22 31.95
CA GLU A 12 -8.50 3.06 31.75
C GLU A 12 -7.53 2.39 30.77
N LEU A 13 -7.41 1.06 30.80
CA LEU A 13 -6.62 0.31 29.84
C LEU A 13 -7.22 0.40 28.42
N TYR A 14 -8.56 0.34 28.32
CA TYR A 14 -9.27 0.47 27.05
C TYR A 14 -9.14 1.88 26.46
N GLN A 15 -9.27 2.92 27.29
CA GLN A 15 -9.08 4.32 26.89
C GLN A 15 -7.62 4.58 26.46
N GLY A 16 -6.64 4.06 27.20
CA GLY A 16 -5.24 4.18 26.86
C GLY A 16 -4.90 3.54 25.51
N ASN A 17 -5.49 2.40 25.20
CA ASN A 17 -5.29 1.71 23.91
C ASN A 17 -5.92 2.52 22.74
N ARG A 18 -7.12 3.08 22.92
CA ARG A 18 -7.74 3.95 21.91
C ARG A 18 -6.91 5.21 21.64
N LEU A 19 -6.47 5.89 22.69
CA LEU A 19 -5.61 7.08 22.56
C LEU A 19 -4.30 6.75 21.81
N SER A 20 -3.71 5.58 22.07
CA SER A 20 -2.51 5.13 21.36
C SER A 20 -2.78 4.91 19.87
N GLN A 21 -3.93 4.32 19.51
CA GLN A 21 -4.31 4.11 18.11
C GLN A 21 -4.61 5.41 17.38
N GLU A 22 -5.31 6.35 18.02
CA GLU A 22 -5.57 7.69 17.45
C GLU A 22 -4.27 8.47 17.22
N ARG A 23 -3.30 8.34 18.14
CA ARG A 23 -1.96 8.93 17.99
C ARG A 23 -1.19 8.34 16.80
N VAL A 24 -1.28 7.03 16.58
CA VAL A 24 -0.67 6.36 15.42
C VAL A 24 -1.21 6.90 14.10
N LEU A 25 -2.53 7.15 13.99
CA LEU A 25 -3.11 7.76 12.79
C LEU A 25 -2.57 9.18 12.55
N SER A 26 -2.43 9.99 13.59
CA SER A 26 -1.82 11.31 13.49
C SER A 26 -0.35 11.23 13.04
N TYR A 27 0.39 10.23 13.50
CA TYR A 27 1.78 10.01 13.09
C TYR A 27 1.88 9.58 11.62
N VAL A 28 0.95 8.78 11.11
CA VAL A 28 0.88 8.43 9.68
C VAL A 28 0.75 9.69 8.82
N GLU A 29 -0.12 10.62 9.22
CA GLU A 29 -0.27 11.90 8.52
C GLU A 29 1.02 12.75 8.57
N LEU A 30 1.70 12.77 9.72
CA LEU A 30 2.98 13.48 9.85
C LEU A 30 4.07 12.86 8.96
N VAL A 31 4.13 11.53 8.88
CA VAL A 31 5.09 10.80 8.01
C VAL A 31 4.88 11.16 6.54
N MET A 32 3.63 11.30 6.10
CA MET A 32 3.29 11.72 4.74
C MET A 32 3.28 13.26 4.57
N GLY A 33 3.69 13.99 5.60
CA GLY A 33 3.69 15.45 5.62
C GLY A 33 4.80 16.08 4.79
N LYS A 34 4.55 17.28 4.26
CA LYS A 34 5.53 18.06 3.47
C LYS A 34 6.76 18.46 4.29
N THR A 35 6.59 18.74 5.57
CA THR A 35 7.68 19.13 6.48
C THR A 35 8.72 18.01 6.62
N LEU A 36 8.26 16.78 6.82
CA LEU A 36 9.17 15.63 6.93
C LEU A 36 9.84 15.30 5.60
N ALA A 37 9.10 15.40 4.48
CA ALA A 37 9.65 15.25 3.15
C ALA A 37 10.77 16.27 2.90
N GLN A 38 10.57 17.54 3.29
CA GLN A 38 11.59 18.59 3.15
C GLN A 38 12.83 18.30 4.01
N ARG A 39 12.68 17.92 5.28
CA ARG A 39 13.80 17.54 6.15
C ARG A 39 14.62 16.39 5.54
N THR A 40 13.93 15.41 4.95
CA THR A 40 14.57 14.25 4.30
C THR A 40 15.36 14.68 3.06
N ILE A 41 14.80 15.57 2.24
CA ILE A 41 15.46 16.13 1.05
C ILE A 41 16.73 16.88 1.44
N ASP A 42 16.62 17.76 2.43
CA ASP A 42 17.74 18.60 2.91
C ASP A 42 18.86 17.71 3.48
N LYS A 43 18.49 16.61 4.17
CA LYS A 43 19.46 15.67 4.77
C LYS A 43 20.22 14.84 3.75
N LEU A 44 19.56 14.44 2.66
CA LEU A 44 20.14 13.59 1.61
C LEU A 44 20.60 14.38 0.37
N ASP A 45 20.45 15.70 0.39
CA ASP A 45 20.75 16.60 -0.76
C ASP A 45 20.06 16.11 -2.06
N LEU A 46 18.76 15.77 -1.96
CA LEU A 46 18.01 15.25 -3.10
C LEU A 46 17.62 16.37 -4.07
N LYS A 47 17.81 16.13 -5.37
CA LYS A 47 17.42 17.06 -6.43
C LYS A 47 15.96 16.89 -6.83
N MET A 48 15.05 16.96 -5.86
CA MET A 48 13.60 16.86 -6.07
C MET A 48 12.85 17.75 -5.09
N GLY A 49 11.59 18.07 -5.39
CA GLY A 49 10.73 18.86 -4.50
C GLY A 49 10.05 18.02 -3.43
N ALA A 50 9.62 18.67 -2.33
CA ALA A 50 8.92 17.96 -1.24
C ALA A 50 7.62 17.26 -1.69
N ASP A 51 6.90 17.86 -2.64
CA ASP A 51 5.67 17.25 -3.17
C ASP A 51 5.98 16.02 -4.05
N GLU A 52 7.12 16.01 -4.75
CA GLU A 52 7.58 14.84 -5.50
C GLU A 52 7.99 13.71 -4.58
N LEU A 53 8.77 13.99 -3.53
CA LEU A 53 9.14 12.98 -2.55
C LEU A 53 7.90 12.42 -1.85
N LYS A 54 6.97 13.27 -1.46
CA LYS A 54 5.69 12.88 -0.85
C LYS A 54 4.90 11.90 -1.71
N ALA A 55 4.88 12.09 -3.04
CA ALA A 55 4.23 11.17 -3.97
C ALA A 55 4.89 9.77 -4.04
N LYS A 56 6.17 9.67 -3.66
CA LYS A 56 6.93 8.42 -3.60
C LYS A 56 6.82 7.69 -2.26
N VAL A 57 6.35 8.37 -1.21
CA VAL A 57 6.24 7.85 0.15
C VAL A 57 4.81 7.40 0.42
N THR A 58 4.65 6.24 1.03
CA THR A 58 3.38 5.74 1.55
C THR A 58 3.58 5.29 2.98
N ALA A 59 2.72 5.72 3.87
CA ALA A 59 2.70 5.28 5.26
C ALA A 59 1.31 4.72 5.60
N ALA A 60 1.27 3.64 6.36
CA ALA A 60 0.02 3.03 6.80
C ALA A 60 0.19 2.46 8.23
N SER A 61 -0.83 2.60 9.05
CA SER A 61 -0.90 1.91 10.34
C SER A 61 -1.29 0.45 10.12
N LYS A 62 -0.65 -0.46 10.86
CA LYS A 62 -1.03 -1.86 10.86
C LYS A 62 -2.21 -2.05 11.83
N PRO A 63 -3.33 -2.62 11.38
CA PRO A 63 -4.52 -2.79 12.23
C PRO A 63 -4.19 -3.47 13.55
N ASP A 64 -4.84 -3.02 14.62
CA ASP A 64 -4.70 -3.53 16.00
C ASP A 64 -3.29 -3.49 16.58
N THR A 65 -2.41 -2.66 16.01
CA THR A 65 -1.04 -2.45 16.50
C THR A 65 -0.70 -0.96 16.59
N VAL A 66 0.44 -0.65 17.19
CA VAL A 66 1.04 0.70 17.20
C VAL A 66 2.16 0.84 16.15
N LEU A 67 2.20 -0.07 15.16
CA LEU A 67 3.22 -0.07 14.11
C LEU A 67 2.77 0.78 12.92
N ILE A 68 3.72 1.49 12.34
CA ILE A 68 3.55 2.26 11.10
C ILE A 68 4.49 1.64 10.07
N ASP A 69 3.92 1.13 8.98
CA ASP A 69 4.67 0.66 7.83
C ASP A 69 4.92 1.83 6.89
N VAL A 70 6.19 2.10 6.61
CA VAL A 70 6.62 3.15 5.68
C VAL A 70 7.24 2.52 4.45
N SER A 71 6.74 2.88 3.28
CA SER A 71 7.22 2.39 1.99
C SER A 71 7.63 3.54 1.09
N VAL A 72 8.75 3.40 0.40
CA VAL A 72 9.25 4.38 -0.58
C VAL A 72 9.40 3.70 -1.93
N LEU A 73 8.82 4.31 -2.96
CA LEU A 73 8.93 3.85 -4.34
C LEU A 73 9.86 4.77 -5.12
N ASP A 74 11.00 4.24 -5.56
CA ASP A 74 11.96 4.96 -6.38
C ASP A 74 12.52 4.07 -7.49
N SER A 75 13.04 4.67 -8.56
CA SER A 75 13.70 3.96 -9.66
C SER A 75 15.03 3.34 -9.24
N SER A 76 15.69 3.89 -8.24
CA SER A 76 16.92 3.39 -7.64
C SER A 76 16.64 2.65 -6.32
N PRO A 77 16.89 1.33 -6.22
CA PRO A 77 16.70 0.58 -4.97
C PRO A 77 17.53 1.10 -3.80
N VAL A 78 18.72 1.61 -4.09
CA VAL A 78 19.62 2.20 -3.08
C VAL A 78 19.02 3.50 -2.56
N GLN A 79 18.55 4.36 -3.47
CA GLN A 79 17.93 5.64 -3.11
C GLN A 79 16.62 5.43 -2.34
N ALA A 80 15.79 4.46 -2.74
CA ALA A 80 14.58 4.09 -2.02
C ALA A 80 14.87 3.70 -0.56
N ARG A 81 15.88 2.86 -0.34
CA ARG A 81 16.34 2.46 1.00
C ARG A 81 16.82 3.68 1.80
N ASP A 82 17.65 4.51 1.21
CA ASP A 82 18.26 5.65 1.92
C ASP A 82 17.21 6.69 2.29
N ILE A 83 16.25 6.96 1.38
CA ILE A 83 15.10 7.83 1.67
C ILE A 83 14.28 7.23 2.81
N ALA A 84 13.91 5.95 2.76
CA ALA A 84 13.08 5.32 3.79
C ALA A 84 13.74 5.36 5.17
N ASN A 85 15.04 5.09 5.25
CA ASN A 85 15.78 5.12 6.52
C ASN A 85 15.92 6.55 7.05
N THR A 86 16.30 7.51 6.21
CA THR A 86 16.46 8.91 6.62
C THR A 86 15.13 9.52 7.02
N LEU A 87 14.06 9.26 6.28
CA LEU A 87 12.71 9.72 6.61
C LEU A 87 12.27 9.17 7.98
N SER A 88 12.54 7.90 8.26
CA SER A 88 12.24 7.28 9.55
C SER A 88 13.05 7.91 10.69
N ASP A 89 14.32 8.21 10.48
CA ASP A 89 15.17 8.87 11.48
C ASP A 89 14.72 10.31 11.76
N GLU A 90 14.43 11.09 10.70
CA GLU A 90 13.92 12.45 10.84
C GLU A 90 12.52 12.46 11.48
N PHE A 91 11.69 11.44 11.22
CA PHE A 91 10.40 11.30 11.88
C PHE A 91 10.56 11.05 13.39
N VAL A 92 11.50 10.20 13.82
CA VAL A 92 11.79 9.98 15.25
C VAL A 92 12.22 11.29 15.93
N LEU A 93 13.03 12.11 15.26
CA LEU A 93 13.45 13.42 15.78
C LEU A 93 12.26 14.38 15.89
N MET A 94 11.44 14.47 14.85
CA MET A 94 10.25 15.32 14.82
C MET A 94 9.22 14.89 15.86
N ALA A 95 8.96 13.59 16.01
CA ALA A 95 8.06 13.07 17.03
C ALA A 95 8.55 13.43 18.45
N ARG A 96 9.85 13.33 18.69
CA ARG A 96 10.46 13.74 19.97
C ARG A 96 10.29 15.23 20.23
N GLU A 97 10.48 16.08 19.22
CA GLU A 97 10.26 17.53 19.33
C GLU A 97 8.82 17.85 19.70
N LEU A 98 7.84 17.12 19.14
CA LEU A 98 6.42 17.31 19.40
C LEU A 98 5.98 16.80 20.77
N GLU A 99 6.53 15.67 21.22
CA GLU A 99 6.14 15.01 22.49
C GLU A 99 6.92 15.54 23.70
N THR A 100 7.93 16.39 23.50
CA THR A 100 8.74 16.99 24.57
C THR A 100 8.72 18.52 24.47
N PRO A 101 7.57 19.18 24.78
CA PRO A 101 7.44 20.61 24.64
C PRO A 101 8.32 21.41 25.60
N GLU A 102 8.71 20.83 26.76
CA GLU A 102 9.55 21.48 27.76
C GLU A 102 10.87 20.71 28.00
N PRO A 103 12.02 21.41 28.06
CA PRO A 103 13.29 20.79 28.37
C PRO A 103 13.28 20.11 29.75
N GLY A 104 13.63 18.82 29.82
CA GLY A 104 13.72 18.06 31.06
C GLY A 104 12.48 17.24 31.44
N VAL A 105 11.41 17.33 30.68
CA VAL A 105 10.22 16.48 30.84
C VAL A 105 10.36 15.23 29.99
N ALA A 106 9.97 14.06 30.51
CA ALA A 106 9.96 12.82 29.73
C ALA A 106 8.87 12.90 28.65
N PRO A 107 9.14 12.43 27.42
CA PRO A 107 8.14 12.45 26.35
C PRO A 107 6.97 11.53 26.68
N ASP A 108 5.75 11.98 26.34
CA ASP A 108 4.50 11.23 26.54
C ASP A 108 4.46 9.94 25.70
N ALA A 109 5.09 9.95 24.53
CA ALA A 109 5.23 8.81 23.67
C ALA A 109 6.67 8.69 23.13
N ARG A 110 7.10 7.47 22.86
CA ARG A 110 8.41 7.19 22.28
C ARG A 110 8.26 6.46 20.96
N VAL A 111 8.72 7.09 19.89
CA VAL A 111 8.83 6.48 18.58
C VAL A 111 10.22 5.86 18.42
N VAL A 112 10.28 4.64 17.90
CA VAL A 112 11.53 3.93 17.59
C VAL A 112 11.42 3.26 16.23
N VAL A 113 12.52 3.16 15.51
CA VAL A 113 12.58 2.41 14.26
C VAL A 113 12.76 0.93 14.63
N GLU A 114 11.72 0.12 14.39
CA GLU A 114 11.73 -1.32 14.66
C GLU A 114 12.58 -2.06 13.62
N GLN A 115 12.35 -1.75 12.34
CA GLN A 115 13.06 -2.40 11.24
C GLN A 115 13.55 -1.36 10.23
N ARG A 116 14.81 -1.46 9.87
CA ARG A 116 15.43 -0.63 8.84
C ARG A 116 15.10 -1.15 7.44
N ALA A 117 14.91 -0.21 6.52
CA ALA A 117 14.74 -0.55 5.11
C ALA A 117 16.03 -1.18 4.55
N THR A 118 15.86 -2.24 3.79
CA THR A 118 16.94 -2.95 3.07
C THR A 118 16.75 -2.80 1.57
N ILE A 119 17.82 -3.06 0.81
CA ILE A 119 17.73 -3.04 -0.66
C ILE A 119 16.83 -4.20 -1.10
N PRO A 120 15.74 -3.95 -1.86
CA PRO A 120 14.87 -5.02 -2.32
C PRO A 120 15.55 -5.90 -3.37
N ASN A 121 15.32 -7.21 -3.29
CA ASN A 121 15.88 -8.19 -4.24
C ASN A 121 15.12 -8.23 -5.57
N ALA A 122 13.95 -7.60 -5.66
CA ALA A 122 13.12 -7.56 -6.85
C ALA A 122 12.34 -6.23 -6.95
N PRO A 123 12.02 -5.78 -8.17
CA PRO A 123 11.19 -4.59 -8.37
C PRO A 123 9.78 -4.79 -7.80
N ALA A 124 9.25 -3.78 -7.10
CA ALA A 124 7.86 -3.78 -6.63
C ALA A 124 6.84 -3.56 -7.76
N VAL A 125 7.23 -2.79 -8.79
CA VAL A 125 6.38 -2.44 -9.94
C VAL A 125 7.23 -2.51 -11.23
N PRO A 126 6.69 -3.00 -12.36
CA PRO A 126 5.36 -3.61 -12.54
C PRO A 126 5.27 -5.01 -11.92
N ASN A 127 4.09 -5.40 -11.47
CA ASN A 127 3.86 -6.76 -10.97
C ASN A 127 3.48 -7.70 -12.13
N PRO A 128 4.42 -8.51 -12.67
CA PRO A 128 4.17 -9.33 -13.87
C PRO A 128 3.07 -10.35 -13.65
N ARG A 129 2.96 -10.93 -12.46
CA ARG A 129 1.92 -11.93 -12.14
C ARG A 129 0.52 -11.35 -12.25
N ARG A 130 0.30 -10.14 -11.73
CA ARG A 130 -0.99 -9.45 -11.79
C ARG A 130 -1.33 -9.04 -13.22
N ASN A 131 -0.34 -8.56 -13.99
CA ASN A 131 -0.55 -8.15 -15.38
C ASN A 131 -0.86 -9.35 -16.29
N ILE A 132 -0.16 -10.49 -16.12
CA ILE A 132 -0.44 -11.74 -16.86
C ILE A 132 -1.84 -12.25 -16.51
N ALA A 133 -2.19 -12.32 -15.22
CA ALA A 133 -3.53 -12.77 -14.81
C ALA A 133 -4.63 -11.88 -15.38
N GLY A 134 -4.45 -10.56 -15.37
CA GLY A 134 -5.38 -9.61 -15.96
C GLY A 134 -5.51 -9.77 -17.48
N GLY A 135 -4.39 -9.97 -18.17
CA GLY A 135 -4.36 -10.22 -19.62
C GLY A 135 -5.06 -11.52 -20.01
N LEU A 136 -4.81 -12.60 -19.26
CA LEU A 136 -5.49 -13.88 -19.47
C LEU A 136 -7.02 -13.79 -19.25
N ALA A 137 -7.44 -13.14 -18.17
CA ALA A 137 -8.85 -12.95 -17.86
C ALA A 137 -9.55 -12.15 -18.98
N LEU A 138 -8.95 -11.05 -19.43
CA LEU A 138 -9.49 -10.22 -20.50
C LEU A 138 -9.52 -10.98 -21.82
N GLY A 139 -8.46 -11.72 -22.16
CA GLY A 139 -8.39 -12.55 -23.38
C GLY A 139 -9.47 -13.63 -23.40
N LEU A 140 -9.73 -14.27 -22.25
CA LEU A 140 -10.76 -15.28 -22.11
C LEU A 140 -12.17 -14.69 -22.29
N LEU A 141 -12.44 -13.55 -21.68
CA LEU A 141 -13.72 -12.82 -21.85
C LEU A 141 -13.95 -12.42 -23.32
N LEU A 142 -12.94 -11.90 -23.99
CA LEU A 142 -13.03 -11.51 -25.39
C LEU A 142 -13.22 -12.73 -26.30
N SER A 143 -12.56 -13.86 -26.04
CA SER A 143 -12.71 -15.08 -26.83
C SER A 143 -14.10 -15.68 -26.71
N VAL A 144 -14.67 -15.74 -25.50
CA VAL A 144 -16.04 -16.20 -25.26
C VAL A 144 -17.04 -15.25 -25.92
N GLY A 145 -16.86 -13.93 -25.78
CA GLY A 145 -17.71 -12.94 -26.46
C GLY A 145 -17.71 -13.11 -27.96
N MET A 146 -16.54 -13.27 -28.57
CA MET A 146 -16.40 -13.50 -30.02
C MET A 146 -17.05 -14.82 -30.46
N ALA A 147 -16.87 -15.88 -29.67
CA ALA A 147 -17.51 -17.17 -29.95
C ALA A 147 -19.05 -17.08 -29.93
N LEU A 148 -19.59 -16.36 -28.96
CA LEU A 148 -21.04 -16.12 -28.86
C LEU A 148 -21.55 -15.29 -30.01
N ILE A 149 -20.85 -14.24 -30.41
CA ILE A 149 -21.22 -13.42 -31.59
C ILE A 149 -21.20 -14.28 -32.85
N ARG A 150 -20.12 -15.06 -33.06
CA ARG A 150 -20.00 -15.97 -34.20
C ARG A 150 -21.12 -17.02 -34.21
N ALA A 151 -21.42 -17.62 -33.05
CA ALA A 151 -22.54 -18.58 -32.94
C ALA A 151 -23.92 -17.96 -33.26
N ARG A 152 -24.12 -16.67 -32.94
CA ARG A 152 -25.35 -15.94 -33.26
C ARG A 152 -25.45 -15.56 -34.76
N LEU A 153 -24.31 -15.26 -35.39
CA LEU A 153 -24.23 -14.88 -36.80
C LEU A 153 -24.18 -16.10 -37.73
N ASP A 154 -23.77 -17.27 -37.20
CA ASP A 154 -23.72 -18.50 -37.99
C ASP A 154 -25.13 -19.03 -38.27
N ARG A 155 -25.58 -18.77 -39.48
CA ARG A 155 -26.88 -19.24 -40.03
C ARG A 155 -26.72 -20.57 -40.77
N SER A 156 -25.63 -21.30 -40.58
CA SER A 156 -25.41 -22.59 -41.23
C SER A 156 -26.51 -23.60 -40.89
N VAL A 157 -26.86 -24.42 -41.84
CA VAL A 157 -27.90 -25.44 -41.68
C VAL A 157 -27.50 -26.46 -40.65
N LYS A 158 -28.15 -26.44 -39.51
CA LYS A 158 -27.81 -27.23 -38.30
C LYS A 158 -28.65 -28.51 -38.12
N SER A 159 -29.58 -28.78 -39.02
CA SER A 159 -30.50 -29.94 -38.91
C SER A 159 -30.64 -30.71 -40.21
N GLN A 160 -30.63 -32.03 -40.12
CA GLN A 160 -30.97 -32.93 -41.26
C GLN A 160 -32.33 -32.66 -41.82
N ALA A 161 -33.32 -32.22 -41.00
CA ALA A 161 -34.62 -31.83 -41.40
C ALA A 161 -34.64 -30.63 -42.37
N SER A 162 -33.67 -29.70 -42.27
CA SER A 162 -33.56 -28.58 -43.18
C SER A 162 -32.98 -28.97 -44.56
N LEU A 163 -32.18 -30.04 -44.62
CA LEU A 163 -31.64 -30.62 -45.86
C LEU A 163 -32.75 -31.37 -46.64
N GLU A 164 -33.60 -32.13 -45.92
CA GLU A 164 -34.69 -32.87 -46.55
C GLU A 164 -35.75 -31.93 -47.22
N GLN A 165 -36.05 -30.79 -46.58
CA GLN A 165 -36.93 -29.79 -47.17
C GLN A 165 -36.39 -29.17 -48.46
N ILE A 166 -35.09 -28.99 -48.58
CA ILE A 166 -34.46 -28.44 -49.79
C ILE A 166 -34.40 -29.47 -50.91
N THR A 167 -34.29 -30.74 -50.57
CA THR A 167 -34.15 -31.82 -51.56
C THR A 167 -35.50 -32.27 -52.13
N GLN A 168 -36.63 -32.09 -51.42
CA GLN A 168 -37.96 -32.43 -51.88
C GLN A 168 -38.59 -31.41 -52.82
N VAL A 169 -38.02 -30.25 -53.03
CA VAL A 169 -38.53 -29.19 -53.94
C VAL A 169 -37.93 -29.32 -55.37
N GLY A 170 -37.08 -30.30 -55.62
CA GLY A 170 -36.31 -30.48 -56.86
C GLY A 170 -36.69 -31.70 -57.71
N LEU A 171 -37.96 -32.18 -57.70
CA LEU A 171 -38.47 -33.21 -58.62
C LEU A 171 -39.86 -32.78 -59.16
#